data_78ef4d83f0effcaeb68c9d1f10a3afb6
#
_entry.id   78ef4d83f0effcaeb68c9d1f10a3afb6
#
_cell.length_a   1.000
_cell.length_b   1.000
_cell.length_c   1.000
_cell.angle_alpha   90.00
_cell.angle_beta   90.00
_cell.angle_gamma   90.00
#
_symmetry.space_group_name_H-M   'P 1'
#
loop_
_entity.id
_entity.type
_entity.pdbx_description
1 polymer ?
#
loop_
_entity_poly.entity_id
_entity_poly.type
_entity_poly.pdbx_seq_one_letter_code
_entity_poly.pdbx_strand_id
1 'polypeptide(L)'
;MAGAYEIKQYRNVFAEYGYSEEEIEKRVQETFETIFHGSEEERFYHEAGEDMGFMEDTGNHDARTEGMSYGMMVCVQLDKKEEFDRLWKWTRTYMYMDEGPGKNYFAWSCALDGTRNADGPAPDGEEYFAMALFFASRRWGDGEGIFNYSREAKAILHECVHKGEPGHPGDPMWEPSNKLIKFVPGLDFSDPSYHLPHFYELFAEYADEEDRKFWKGAAEASRAYLHKACHPDTGLSAEYADYDGTPHSAHQEIFGRHDWYYSDAYRTIANIAMDHLWFDKDPWQVQIAEKFQKFYCEDQKDHWDGVFLTDGTRLEEKALHPVAIIAVNAESALAADGTYAKQCVDKFWNTPLRTGERRYYDNFLYMFAMLALSGNYRIY
;
A
#
# COMPACT_ATOMS: atom_id res chain seq x y z
N MET A 1 11.18 -21.51 -1.74
CA MET A 1 11.39 -21.69 -0.27
C MET A 1 10.04 -21.43 0.39
N ALA A 2 9.81 -21.88 1.63
CA ALA A 2 8.55 -21.56 2.30
C ALA A 2 8.53 -20.07 2.69
N GLY A 3 7.40 -19.40 2.51
CA GLY A 3 7.25 -17.97 2.85
C GLY A 3 7.27 -17.71 4.37
N ALA A 4 7.46 -16.45 4.75
CA ALA A 4 7.53 -16.04 6.16
C ALA A 4 6.28 -16.42 6.96
N TYR A 5 5.12 -16.52 6.31
CA TYR A 5 3.89 -17.01 6.93
C TYR A 5 4.04 -18.42 7.52
N GLU A 6 4.71 -19.32 6.83
CA GLU A 6 4.93 -20.71 7.28
C GLU A 6 6.07 -20.81 8.29
N ILE A 7 7.23 -20.20 7.97
CA ILE A 7 8.46 -20.37 8.76
C ILE A 7 8.57 -19.39 9.93
N LYS A 8 7.73 -18.37 10.00
CA LYS A 8 7.74 -17.29 11.02
C LYS A 8 9.09 -16.56 11.13
N GLN A 9 9.80 -16.46 10.03
CA GLN A 9 11.07 -15.74 9.94
C GLN A 9 10.99 -14.72 8.79
N TYR A 10 11.44 -13.51 9.05
CA TYR A 10 11.45 -12.40 8.11
C TYR A 10 12.87 -12.06 7.75
N ARG A 11 13.17 -11.96 6.45
CA ARG A 11 14.50 -11.60 5.96
C ARG A 11 14.87 -10.19 6.42
N ASN A 12 16.10 -10.01 6.85
CA ASN A 12 16.72 -8.69 7.00
C ASN A 12 17.70 -8.49 5.84
N VAL A 13 17.20 -7.95 4.74
CA VAL A 13 17.97 -7.79 3.49
C VAL A 13 19.13 -6.80 3.68
N PHE A 14 18.97 -5.79 4.52
CA PHE A 14 20.08 -4.88 4.85
C PHE A 14 21.21 -5.63 5.53
N ALA A 15 20.92 -6.49 6.52
CA ALA A 15 21.93 -7.31 7.18
C ALA A 15 22.59 -8.31 6.23
N GLU A 16 21.84 -8.92 5.32
CA GLU A 16 22.35 -9.81 4.28
C GLU A 16 23.39 -9.09 3.37
N TYR A 17 23.23 -7.78 3.16
CA TYR A 17 24.18 -6.95 2.36
C TYR A 17 25.25 -6.23 3.18
N GLY A 18 25.32 -6.49 4.49
CA GLY A 18 26.45 -6.10 5.33
C GLY A 18 26.24 -4.85 6.16
N TYR A 19 25.02 -4.31 6.25
CA TYR A 19 24.68 -3.26 7.20
C TYR A 19 24.54 -3.86 8.61
N SER A 20 24.95 -3.14 9.64
CA SER A 20 24.86 -3.64 11.01
C SER A 20 23.41 -3.55 11.54
N GLU A 21 23.02 -4.50 12.41
CA GLU A 21 21.69 -4.50 13.04
C GLU A 21 21.44 -3.20 13.82
N GLU A 22 22.47 -2.65 14.48
CA GLU A 22 22.34 -1.39 15.23
C GLU A 22 22.03 -0.20 14.30
N GLU A 23 22.72 -0.08 13.15
CA GLU A 23 22.45 0.97 12.17
C GLU A 23 21.07 0.81 11.53
N ILE A 24 20.64 -0.42 11.24
CA ILE A 24 19.34 -0.73 10.66
C ILE A 24 18.23 -0.31 11.63
N GLU A 25 18.27 -0.79 12.88
CA GLU A 25 17.28 -0.46 13.89
C GLU A 25 17.21 1.05 14.16
N LYS A 26 18.37 1.69 14.33
CA LYS A 26 18.44 3.14 14.48
C LYS A 26 17.74 3.86 13.33
N ARG A 27 17.99 3.44 12.08
CA ARG A 27 17.42 4.09 10.92
C ARG A 27 15.92 3.88 10.80
N VAL A 28 15.40 2.70 11.13
CA VAL A 28 13.96 2.44 11.21
C VAL A 28 13.29 3.40 12.20
N GLN A 29 13.86 3.53 13.41
CA GLN A 29 13.32 4.43 14.43
C GLN A 29 13.44 5.91 14.02
N GLU A 30 14.58 6.34 13.50
CA GLU A 30 14.77 7.71 13.01
C GLU A 30 13.80 8.06 11.87
N THR A 31 13.50 7.11 10.98
CA THR A 31 12.53 7.31 9.90
C THR A 31 11.14 7.53 10.48
N PHE A 32 10.72 6.70 11.44
CA PHE A 32 9.44 6.89 12.14
C PHE A 32 9.38 8.24 12.85
N GLU A 33 10.39 8.56 13.67
CA GLU A 33 10.43 9.81 14.43
C GLU A 33 10.39 11.03 13.53
N THR A 34 11.06 11.00 12.37
CA THR A 34 11.04 12.09 11.39
C THR A 34 9.63 12.30 10.82
N ILE A 35 8.96 11.21 10.43
CA ILE A 35 7.62 11.28 9.81
C ILE A 35 6.55 11.70 10.82
N PHE A 36 6.62 11.19 12.06
CA PHE A 36 5.58 11.40 13.06
C PHE A 36 5.86 12.57 13.99
N HIS A 37 7.11 12.79 14.39
CA HIS A 37 7.47 13.71 15.46
C HIS A 37 8.57 14.72 15.08
N GLY A 38 9.02 14.70 13.81
CA GLY A 38 10.02 15.64 13.29
C GLY A 38 9.56 17.09 13.28
N SER A 39 10.38 17.96 12.72
CA SER A 39 10.05 19.36 12.50
C SER A 39 8.82 19.52 11.58
N GLU A 40 8.24 20.70 11.53
CA GLU A 40 7.09 21.00 10.63
C GLU A 40 7.42 20.80 9.15
N GLU A 41 8.69 20.88 8.75
CA GLU A 41 9.13 20.67 7.37
C GLU A 41 9.36 19.16 7.05
N GLU A 42 9.41 18.32 8.08
CA GLU A 42 9.69 16.88 7.97
C GLU A 42 8.47 16.03 8.20
N ARG A 43 7.75 16.27 9.32
CA ARG A 43 6.59 15.47 9.69
C ARG A 43 5.40 15.75 8.77
N PHE A 44 4.51 14.78 8.72
CA PHE A 44 3.16 14.93 8.16
C PHE A 44 2.10 14.20 9.00
N TYR A 45 2.47 13.71 10.17
CA TYR A 45 1.53 13.36 11.24
C TYR A 45 1.25 14.59 12.09
N HIS A 46 -0.03 14.76 12.44
CA HIS A 46 -0.51 15.87 13.29
C HIS A 46 -1.46 15.35 14.35
N GLU A 47 -1.26 15.81 15.59
CA GLU A 47 -2.25 15.59 16.64
C GLU A 47 -3.47 16.53 16.44
N ALA A 48 -4.67 16.03 16.73
CA ALA A 48 -5.94 16.75 16.62
C ALA A 48 -6.76 16.59 17.89
N GLY A 49 -6.96 17.69 18.60
CA GLY A 49 -7.63 17.66 19.91
C GLY A 49 -6.84 16.87 20.95
N GLU A 50 -7.56 16.22 21.88
CA GLU A 50 -6.92 15.50 23.00
C GLU A 50 -6.43 14.10 22.63
N ASP A 51 -7.16 13.39 21.75
CA ASP A 51 -6.99 11.94 21.53
C ASP A 51 -7.20 11.50 20.07
N MET A 52 -7.04 12.41 19.11
CA MET A 52 -7.07 12.14 17.68
C MET A 52 -5.78 12.58 17.01
N GLY A 53 -5.53 12.08 15.80
CA GLY A 53 -4.43 12.48 14.95
C GLY A 53 -4.70 12.13 13.50
N PHE A 54 -4.02 12.78 12.57
CA PHE A 54 -4.17 12.54 11.14
C PHE A 54 -2.83 12.63 10.40
N MET A 55 -2.79 12.00 9.23
CA MET A 55 -1.70 12.12 8.28
C MET A 55 -2.10 13.13 7.19
N GLU A 56 -1.27 14.14 6.96
CA GLU A 56 -1.49 15.14 5.92
C GLU A 56 -0.79 14.73 4.62
N ASP A 57 -1.53 14.66 3.51
CA ASP A 57 -0.89 14.78 2.20
C ASP A 57 -0.45 16.23 2.00
N THR A 58 0.81 16.46 2.27
CA THR A 58 1.42 17.78 2.25
C THR A 58 1.47 18.45 0.88
N GLY A 59 1.27 17.66 -0.18
CA GLY A 59 1.19 18.15 -1.54
C GLY A 59 -0.21 18.63 -1.94
N ASN A 60 -1.25 18.11 -1.29
CA ASN A 60 -2.64 18.43 -1.57
C ASN A 60 -3.34 19.11 -0.39
N HIS A 61 -2.70 19.16 0.79
CA HIS A 61 -3.23 19.73 2.03
C HIS A 61 -4.58 19.12 2.45
N ASP A 62 -4.65 17.79 2.35
CA ASP A 62 -5.81 17.00 2.79
C ASP A 62 -5.35 15.76 3.58
N ALA A 63 -6.30 15.10 4.24
CA ALA A 63 -6.10 13.79 4.85
C ALA A 63 -6.82 12.75 3.98
N ARG A 64 -6.09 11.69 3.59
CA ARG A 64 -6.57 10.62 2.70
C ARG A 64 -6.66 9.30 3.43
N THR A 65 -7.62 8.46 3.04
CA THR A 65 -7.70 7.10 3.57
C THR A 65 -6.41 6.31 3.33
N GLU A 66 -5.73 6.53 2.22
CA GLU A 66 -4.38 6.03 1.94
C GLU A 66 -3.42 6.35 3.09
N GLY A 67 -3.18 7.62 3.37
CA GLY A 67 -2.23 8.04 4.40
C GLY A 67 -2.64 7.64 5.82
N MET A 68 -3.94 7.71 6.13
CA MET A 68 -4.46 7.30 7.43
C MET A 68 -4.22 5.82 7.67
N SER A 69 -4.52 4.96 6.69
CA SER A 69 -4.34 3.51 6.78
C SER A 69 -2.85 3.10 6.76
N TYR A 70 -2.02 3.78 5.98
CA TYR A 70 -0.56 3.58 5.99
C TYR A 70 0.05 3.96 7.33
N GLY A 71 -0.34 5.10 7.90
CA GLY A 71 0.08 5.52 9.24
C GLY A 71 -0.27 4.47 10.29
N MET A 72 -1.50 3.94 10.26
CA MET A 72 -1.92 2.86 11.15
C MET A 72 -1.08 1.60 10.95
N MET A 73 -0.79 1.19 9.71
CA MET A 73 0.07 0.04 9.44
C MET A 73 1.49 0.25 9.98
N VAL A 74 2.10 1.39 9.76
CA VAL A 74 3.42 1.72 10.33
C VAL A 74 3.39 1.66 11.87
N CYS A 75 2.37 2.23 12.49
CA CYS A 75 2.21 2.23 13.94
C CYS A 75 2.08 0.82 14.52
N VAL A 76 1.27 -0.06 13.90
CA VAL A 76 1.13 -1.43 14.39
C VAL A 76 2.40 -2.24 14.20
N GLN A 77 3.19 -2.00 13.15
CA GLN A 77 4.47 -2.67 12.94
C GLN A 77 5.53 -2.24 13.99
N LEU A 78 5.52 -0.99 14.43
CA LEU A 78 6.50 -0.44 15.36
C LEU A 78 6.03 -0.35 16.83
N ASP A 79 4.89 -0.96 17.17
CA ASP A 79 4.34 -0.95 18.55
C ASP A 79 3.95 0.43 19.07
N LYS A 80 3.44 1.28 18.18
CA LYS A 80 3.01 2.66 18.46
C LYS A 80 1.48 2.73 18.59
N LYS A 81 0.98 2.16 19.69
CA LYS A 81 -0.48 2.02 19.92
C LYS A 81 -1.18 3.36 20.08
N GLU A 82 -0.56 4.34 20.69
CA GLU A 82 -1.19 5.65 20.92
C GLU A 82 -1.46 6.36 19.59
N GLU A 83 -0.46 6.46 18.72
CA GLU A 83 -0.60 7.07 17.40
C GLU A 83 -1.58 6.28 16.53
N PHE A 84 -1.58 4.95 16.61
CA PHE A 84 -2.56 4.10 15.94
C PHE A 84 -4.00 4.43 16.34
N ASP A 85 -4.26 4.48 17.64
CA ASP A 85 -5.60 4.77 18.17
C ASP A 85 -6.07 6.19 17.82
N ARG A 86 -5.15 7.17 17.83
CA ARG A 86 -5.42 8.55 17.42
C ARG A 86 -5.81 8.65 15.95
N LEU A 87 -5.08 7.96 15.06
CA LEU A 87 -5.37 7.88 13.63
C LEU A 87 -6.72 7.20 13.39
N TRP A 88 -6.96 6.04 14.01
CA TRP A 88 -8.21 5.32 13.86
C TRP A 88 -9.41 6.12 14.36
N LYS A 89 -9.29 6.82 15.48
CA LYS A 89 -10.36 7.65 16.02
C LYS A 89 -10.70 8.81 15.10
N TRP A 90 -9.71 9.48 14.53
CA TRP A 90 -9.93 10.54 13.55
C TRP A 90 -10.62 10.03 12.29
N THR A 91 -10.15 8.90 11.75
CA THR A 91 -10.75 8.23 10.60
C THR A 91 -12.21 7.89 10.83
N ARG A 92 -12.53 7.28 11.96
CA ARG A 92 -13.92 6.92 12.33
C ARG A 92 -14.80 8.15 12.57
N THR A 93 -14.24 9.25 13.02
CA THR A 93 -15.00 10.47 13.34
C THR A 93 -15.35 11.26 12.08
N TYR A 94 -14.42 11.39 11.15
CA TYR A 94 -14.55 12.33 10.03
C TYR A 94 -14.71 11.65 8.67
N MET A 95 -14.03 10.53 8.41
CA MET A 95 -14.08 9.87 7.11
C MET A 95 -15.23 8.87 6.97
N TYR A 96 -15.61 8.18 8.07
CA TYR A 96 -16.66 7.18 8.02
C TYR A 96 -18.00 7.76 7.61
N MET A 97 -18.62 7.20 6.56
CA MET A 97 -19.91 7.63 6.03
C MET A 97 -21.03 6.76 6.63
N ASP A 98 -21.94 7.37 7.37
CA ASP A 98 -23.07 6.70 8.04
C ASP A 98 -24.38 6.79 7.24
N GLU A 99 -24.38 7.52 6.14
CA GLU A 99 -25.52 7.71 5.24
C GLU A 99 -25.07 7.85 3.77
N GLY A 100 -26.03 7.89 2.88
CA GLY A 100 -25.81 8.09 1.44
C GLY A 100 -25.29 6.85 0.70
N PRO A 101 -24.90 6.98 -0.58
CA PRO A 101 -24.41 5.86 -1.41
C PRO A 101 -23.13 5.21 -0.89
N GLY A 102 -22.28 6.02 -0.22
CA GLY A 102 -21.04 5.56 0.40
C GLY A 102 -21.20 5.03 1.83
N LYS A 103 -22.42 4.85 2.32
CA LYS A 103 -22.67 4.38 3.68
C LYS A 103 -21.84 3.16 4.02
N ASN A 104 -21.21 3.16 5.21
CA ASN A 104 -20.31 2.14 5.75
C ASN A 104 -18.95 2.04 5.05
N TYR A 105 -18.65 2.92 4.11
CA TYR A 105 -17.31 3.17 3.59
C TYR A 105 -16.72 4.44 4.18
N PHE A 106 -15.48 4.75 3.80
CA PHE A 106 -14.77 5.96 4.24
C PHE A 106 -14.63 6.93 3.06
N ALA A 107 -14.92 8.21 3.28
CA ALA A 107 -14.61 9.26 2.32
C ALA A 107 -13.11 9.30 2.09
N TRP A 108 -12.66 9.11 0.83
CA TRP A 108 -11.24 8.94 0.53
C TRP A 108 -10.38 10.17 0.86
N SER A 109 -11.00 11.37 0.91
CA SER A 109 -10.31 12.62 1.24
C SER A 109 -11.18 13.51 2.13
N CYS A 110 -10.55 14.09 3.15
CA CYS A 110 -11.09 15.13 4.00
C CYS A 110 -10.11 16.31 4.09
N ALA A 111 -10.62 17.52 4.24
CA ALA A 111 -9.83 18.65 4.68
C ALA A 111 -9.26 18.39 6.10
N LEU A 112 -8.21 19.11 6.49
CA LEU A 112 -7.52 18.90 7.78
C LEU A 112 -8.40 19.23 9.00
N ASP A 113 -9.50 19.94 8.81
CA ASP A 113 -10.52 20.19 9.84
C ASP A 113 -11.58 19.07 9.94
N GLY A 114 -11.49 18.03 9.11
CA GLY A 114 -12.40 16.91 9.04
C GLY A 114 -13.57 17.08 8.08
N THR A 115 -13.70 18.19 7.39
CA THR A 115 -14.72 18.37 6.35
C THR A 115 -14.43 17.43 5.18
N ARG A 116 -15.40 16.63 4.75
CA ARG A 116 -15.24 15.70 3.63
C ARG A 116 -15.09 16.44 2.31
N ASN A 117 -14.05 16.09 1.56
CA ASN A 117 -13.83 16.56 0.19
C ASN A 117 -14.51 15.67 -0.84
N ALA A 118 -14.89 14.45 -0.45
CA ALA A 118 -15.45 13.43 -1.33
C ALA A 118 -16.58 12.64 -0.64
N ASP A 119 -17.51 12.13 -1.44
CA ASP A 119 -18.65 11.32 -1.00
C ASP A 119 -18.49 9.82 -1.34
N GLY A 120 -17.30 9.40 -1.70
CA GLY A 120 -16.97 8.03 -2.10
C GLY A 120 -15.63 7.55 -1.53
N PRO A 121 -15.42 6.22 -1.51
CA PRO A 121 -14.20 5.61 -1.01
C PRO A 121 -13.13 5.45 -2.10
N ALA A 122 -11.92 5.10 -1.64
CA ALA A 122 -10.84 4.53 -2.45
C ALA A 122 -10.42 3.20 -1.81
N PRO A 123 -10.58 2.06 -2.50
CA PRO A 123 -10.43 0.72 -1.92
C PRO A 123 -9.10 0.41 -1.25
N ASP A 124 -7.99 1.04 -1.65
CA ASP A 124 -6.68 0.90 -1.00
C ASP A 124 -6.72 1.31 0.48
N GLY A 125 -7.53 2.32 0.82
CA GLY A 125 -7.72 2.71 2.21
C GLY A 125 -8.38 1.61 3.03
N GLU A 126 -9.50 1.07 2.56
CA GLU A 126 -10.27 0.06 3.30
C GLU A 126 -9.48 -1.24 3.49
N GLU A 127 -8.74 -1.71 2.48
CA GLU A 127 -7.94 -2.93 2.63
C GLU A 127 -6.79 -2.76 3.64
N TYR A 128 -6.13 -1.61 3.64
CA TYR A 128 -5.10 -1.31 4.63
C TYR A 128 -5.67 -1.06 6.03
N PHE A 129 -6.83 -0.40 6.16
CA PHE A 129 -7.53 -0.28 7.46
C PHE A 129 -7.84 -1.66 8.03
N ALA A 130 -8.46 -2.53 7.23
CA ALA A 130 -8.82 -3.87 7.68
C ALA A 130 -7.60 -4.66 8.13
N MET A 131 -6.50 -4.66 7.37
CA MET A 131 -5.30 -5.39 7.74
C MET A 131 -4.61 -4.80 8.98
N ALA A 132 -4.48 -3.48 9.06
CA ALA A 132 -3.88 -2.83 10.22
C ALA A 132 -4.69 -3.10 11.51
N LEU A 133 -6.02 -3.09 11.43
CA LEU A 133 -6.90 -3.44 12.54
C LEU A 133 -6.79 -4.91 12.95
N PHE A 134 -6.69 -5.86 12.01
CA PHE A 134 -6.44 -7.26 12.35
C PHE A 134 -5.08 -7.44 13.06
N PHE A 135 -4.05 -6.76 12.60
CA PHE A 135 -2.74 -6.79 13.26
C PHE A 135 -2.81 -6.15 14.66
N ALA A 136 -3.54 -5.04 14.82
CA ALA A 136 -3.76 -4.40 16.11
C ALA A 136 -4.47 -5.34 17.09
N SER A 137 -5.52 -6.01 16.67
CA SER A 137 -6.23 -7.02 17.47
C SER A 137 -5.30 -8.12 17.95
N ARG A 138 -4.44 -8.64 17.07
CA ARG A 138 -3.52 -9.73 17.40
C ARG A 138 -2.32 -9.29 18.22
N ARG A 139 -1.88 -8.04 18.07
CA ARG A 139 -0.75 -7.51 18.81
C ARG A 139 -1.13 -6.98 20.18
N TRP A 140 -2.25 -6.25 20.28
CA TRP A 140 -2.65 -5.53 21.49
C TRP A 140 -3.94 -6.06 22.12
N GLY A 141 -4.70 -6.90 21.40
CA GLY A 141 -6.02 -7.34 21.81
C GLY A 141 -7.12 -6.35 21.44
N ASP A 142 -8.36 -6.82 21.46
CA ASP A 142 -9.52 -5.99 21.20
C ASP A 142 -9.91 -5.15 22.42
N GLY A 143 -10.22 -3.88 22.17
CA GLY A 143 -10.77 -2.95 23.15
C GLY A 143 -12.30 -2.83 23.04
N GLU A 144 -12.84 -1.74 23.55
CA GLU A 144 -14.27 -1.42 23.51
C GLU A 144 -14.59 -0.42 22.37
N GLY A 145 -15.85 -0.38 21.94
CA GLY A 145 -16.33 0.55 20.92
C GLY A 145 -15.57 0.40 19.61
N ILE A 146 -15.08 1.51 19.03
CA ILE A 146 -14.30 1.50 17.79
C ILE A 146 -12.92 0.85 17.94
N PHE A 147 -12.45 0.62 19.15
CA PHE A 147 -11.20 -0.07 19.43
C PHE A 147 -11.37 -1.59 19.59
N ASN A 148 -12.55 -2.12 19.31
CA ASN A 148 -12.70 -3.55 19.05
C ASN A 148 -12.22 -3.81 17.60
N TYR A 149 -10.90 -3.90 17.45
CA TYR A 149 -10.22 -3.86 16.15
C TYR A 149 -10.66 -4.99 15.22
N SER A 150 -10.77 -6.24 15.74
CA SER A 150 -11.18 -7.37 14.90
C SER A 150 -12.60 -7.22 14.38
N ARG A 151 -13.54 -6.68 15.18
CA ARG A 151 -14.90 -6.40 14.76
C ARG A 151 -14.95 -5.32 13.68
N GLU A 152 -14.19 -4.23 13.86
CA GLU A 152 -14.13 -3.13 12.89
C GLU A 152 -13.52 -3.61 11.56
N ALA A 153 -12.44 -4.40 11.60
CA ALA A 153 -11.84 -4.99 10.42
C ALA A 153 -12.82 -5.87 9.63
N LYS A 154 -13.53 -6.76 10.34
CA LYS A 154 -14.54 -7.64 9.72
C LYS A 154 -15.68 -6.86 9.10
N ALA A 155 -16.17 -5.81 9.78
CA ALA A 155 -17.23 -4.96 9.27
C ALA A 155 -16.79 -4.26 7.95
N ILE A 156 -15.55 -3.76 7.88
CA ILE A 156 -14.99 -3.18 6.66
C ILE A 156 -14.98 -4.22 5.54
N LEU A 157 -14.41 -5.39 5.76
CA LEU A 157 -14.32 -6.43 4.73
C LEU A 157 -15.69 -6.91 4.26
N HIS A 158 -16.66 -7.05 5.16
CA HIS A 158 -18.02 -7.42 4.82
C HIS A 158 -18.65 -6.42 3.84
N GLU A 159 -18.57 -5.12 4.15
CA GLU A 159 -19.09 -4.07 3.27
C GLU A 159 -18.38 -4.06 1.90
N CYS A 160 -17.07 -4.28 1.86
CA CYS A 160 -16.28 -4.30 0.63
C CYS A 160 -16.76 -5.35 -0.39
N VAL A 161 -17.32 -6.48 0.05
CA VAL A 161 -17.70 -7.58 -0.83
C VAL A 161 -19.21 -7.76 -0.98
N HIS A 162 -20.05 -7.36 -0.01
CA HIS A 162 -21.48 -7.62 0.00
C HIS A 162 -22.37 -6.47 -0.49
N LYS A 163 -21.84 -5.26 -0.66
CA LYS A 163 -22.62 -4.18 -1.29
C LYS A 163 -23.08 -4.59 -2.68
N GLY A 164 -24.29 -4.18 -3.04
CA GLY A 164 -24.97 -4.61 -4.28
C GLY A 164 -25.79 -5.89 -4.15
N GLU A 165 -25.65 -6.64 -3.07
CA GLU A 165 -26.49 -7.80 -2.77
C GLU A 165 -27.87 -7.38 -2.23
N PRO A 166 -28.90 -8.26 -2.29
CA PRO A 166 -30.21 -7.98 -1.74
C PRO A 166 -30.16 -7.57 -0.26
N GLY A 167 -30.56 -6.33 0.04
CA GLY A 167 -30.50 -5.76 1.39
C GLY A 167 -29.24 -4.97 1.72
N HIS A 168 -28.23 -4.96 0.84
CA HIS A 168 -26.97 -4.23 0.97
C HIS A 168 -26.81 -3.23 -0.19
N PRO A 169 -27.42 -2.04 -0.13
CA PRO A 169 -27.37 -1.07 -1.23
C PRO A 169 -25.97 -0.49 -1.42
N GLY A 170 -25.62 -0.20 -2.68
CA GLY A 170 -24.34 0.34 -3.10
C GLY A 170 -23.59 -0.59 -4.04
N ASP A 171 -22.33 -0.30 -4.29
CA ASP A 171 -21.45 -1.10 -5.13
C ASP A 171 -20.31 -1.70 -4.31
N PRO A 172 -19.94 -2.97 -4.54
CA PRO A 172 -18.81 -3.60 -3.86
C PRO A 172 -17.48 -3.04 -4.38
N MET A 173 -16.44 -3.13 -3.56
CA MET A 173 -15.07 -2.75 -3.93
C MET A 173 -14.37 -3.83 -4.75
N TRP A 174 -14.80 -5.07 -4.63
CA TRP A 174 -14.34 -6.19 -5.47
C TRP A 174 -15.43 -6.58 -6.46
N GLU A 175 -15.03 -6.77 -7.71
CA GLU A 175 -15.92 -7.24 -8.76
C GLU A 175 -16.33 -8.70 -8.47
N PRO A 176 -17.61 -9.01 -8.23
CA PRO A 176 -18.02 -10.34 -7.80
C PRO A 176 -17.72 -11.45 -8.81
N SER A 177 -17.72 -11.12 -10.10
CA SER A 177 -17.56 -12.10 -11.17
C SER A 177 -16.11 -12.61 -11.32
N ASN A 178 -15.12 -11.75 -11.09
CA ASN A 178 -13.69 -12.05 -11.26
C ASN A 178 -12.87 -11.93 -9.97
N LYS A 179 -13.44 -11.39 -8.89
CA LYS A 179 -12.82 -11.13 -7.59
C LYS A 179 -11.59 -10.18 -7.63
N LEU A 180 -11.54 -9.31 -8.63
CA LEU A 180 -10.52 -8.27 -8.71
C LEU A 180 -11.00 -7.02 -7.99
N ILE A 181 -10.10 -6.34 -7.32
CA ILE A 181 -10.37 -5.05 -6.69
C ILE A 181 -10.63 -4.01 -7.78
N LYS A 182 -11.62 -3.15 -7.56
CA LYS A 182 -11.94 -2.02 -8.46
C LYS A 182 -11.05 -0.83 -8.11
N PHE A 183 -10.83 0.04 -9.06
CA PHE A 183 -10.23 1.34 -8.75
C PHE A 183 -11.12 2.12 -7.77
N VAL A 184 -12.41 2.26 -8.08
CA VAL A 184 -13.45 2.75 -7.16
C VAL A 184 -14.76 2.00 -7.42
N PRO A 185 -15.66 1.88 -6.42
CA PRO A 185 -16.99 1.33 -6.64
C PRO A 185 -17.72 2.02 -7.78
N GLY A 186 -18.44 1.24 -8.60
CA GLY A 186 -19.20 1.73 -9.75
C GLY A 186 -18.42 1.85 -11.06
N LEU A 187 -17.11 1.54 -11.06
CA LEU A 187 -16.29 1.48 -12.28
C LEU A 187 -15.79 0.05 -12.55
N ASP A 188 -15.57 -0.26 -13.83
CA ASP A 188 -15.27 -1.61 -14.32
C ASP A 188 -13.79 -1.77 -14.72
N PHE A 189 -12.87 -1.16 -13.97
CA PHE A 189 -11.43 -1.31 -14.13
C PHE A 189 -10.73 -1.28 -12.76
N SER A 190 -9.46 -1.57 -12.76
CA SER A 190 -8.65 -1.71 -11.54
C SER A 190 -7.47 -0.74 -11.53
N ASP A 191 -6.83 -0.65 -10.36
CA ASP A 191 -5.48 -0.14 -10.16
C ASP A 191 -4.57 -1.34 -9.83
N PRO A 192 -3.53 -1.64 -10.63
CA PRO A 192 -2.61 -2.72 -10.32
C PRO A 192 -1.94 -2.62 -8.95
N SER A 193 -1.77 -1.39 -8.44
CA SER A 193 -1.16 -1.15 -7.13
C SER A 193 -2.09 -1.45 -5.94
N TYR A 194 -3.40 -1.61 -6.19
CA TYR A 194 -4.36 -2.01 -5.15
C TYR A 194 -4.36 -3.52 -4.90
N HIS A 195 -3.72 -4.32 -5.78
CA HIS A 195 -3.69 -5.77 -5.63
C HIS A 195 -2.70 -6.20 -4.54
N LEU A 196 -3.23 -6.67 -3.41
CA LEU A 196 -2.49 -7.12 -2.24
C LEU A 196 -2.77 -8.61 -1.94
N PRO A 197 -2.36 -9.55 -2.81
CA PRO A 197 -2.66 -10.97 -2.62
C PRO A 197 -2.21 -11.50 -1.25
N HIS A 198 -1.14 -10.98 -0.69
CA HIS A 198 -0.68 -11.31 0.67
C HIS A 198 -1.63 -10.86 1.78
N PHE A 199 -2.36 -9.75 1.61
CA PHE A 199 -3.44 -9.38 2.54
C PHE A 199 -4.64 -10.30 2.36
N TYR A 200 -5.02 -10.63 1.13
CA TYR A 200 -6.18 -11.48 0.86
C TYR A 200 -6.01 -12.92 1.36
N GLU A 201 -4.78 -13.45 1.38
CA GLU A 201 -4.47 -14.72 2.06
C GLU A 201 -4.79 -14.64 3.57
N LEU A 202 -4.46 -13.54 4.22
CA LEU A 202 -4.77 -13.33 5.63
C LEU A 202 -6.24 -12.99 5.86
N PHE A 203 -6.90 -12.25 4.96
CA PHE A 203 -8.36 -12.06 5.02
C PHE A 203 -9.11 -13.39 4.91
N ALA A 204 -8.58 -14.35 4.12
CA ALA A 204 -9.16 -15.70 4.05
C ALA A 204 -9.12 -16.46 5.40
N GLU A 205 -8.30 -16.00 6.35
CA GLU A 205 -8.24 -16.58 7.70
C GLU A 205 -9.00 -15.75 8.74
N TYR A 206 -8.96 -14.40 8.61
CA TYR A 206 -9.38 -13.48 9.65
C TYR A 206 -10.80 -12.94 9.47
N ALA A 207 -11.29 -12.87 8.23
CA ALA A 207 -12.66 -12.45 7.91
C ALA A 207 -13.70 -13.39 8.49
N ASP A 208 -14.95 -13.00 8.42
CA ASP A 208 -16.08 -13.88 8.76
C ASP A 208 -16.06 -15.15 7.90
N GLU A 209 -16.48 -16.26 8.50
CA GLU A 209 -16.32 -17.60 7.90
C GLU A 209 -16.93 -17.69 6.49
N GLU A 210 -18.06 -17.02 6.27
CA GLU A 210 -18.74 -16.98 4.98
C GLU A 210 -17.91 -16.32 3.86
N ASP A 211 -17.05 -15.38 4.20
CA ASP A 211 -16.24 -14.60 3.25
C ASP A 211 -14.85 -15.20 2.95
N ARG A 212 -14.39 -16.15 3.77
CA ARG A 212 -13.04 -16.73 3.63
C ARG A 212 -12.77 -17.35 2.27
N LYS A 213 -13.79 -17.99 1.69
CA LYS A 213 -13.69 -18.57 0.34
C LYS A 213 -13.53 -17.49 -0.74
N PHE A 214 -14.23 -16.35 -0.58
CA PHE A 214 -14.08 -15.22 -1.49
C PHE A 214 -12.65 -14.70 -1.46
N TRP A 215 -12.11 -14.42 -0.27
CA TRP A 215 -10.76 -13.86 -0.10
C TRP A 215 -9.65 -14.78 -0.60
N LYS A 216 -9.79 -16.09 -0.40
CA LYS A 216 -8.88 -17.05 -1.01
C LYS A 216 -8.89 -16.96 -2.54
N GLY A 217 -10.07 -16.88 -3.15
CA GLY A 217 -10.20 -16.70 -4.59
C GLY A 217 -9.68 -15.34 -5.07
N ALA A 218 -9.83 -14.28 -4.27
CA ALA A 218 -9.30 -12.95 -4.59
C ALA A 218 -7.76 -12.94 -4.60
N ALA A 219 -7.10 -13.64 -3.67
CA ALA A 219 -5.64 -13.78 -3.68
C ALA A 219 -5.14 -14.46 -4.97
N GLU A 220 -5.78 -15.57 -5.37
CA GLU A 220 -5.45 -16.29 -6.61
C GLU A 220 -5.71 -15.42 -7.85
N ALA A 221 -6.87 -14.72 -7.89
CA ALA A 221 -7.23 -13.84 -9.00
C ALA A 221 -6.28 -12.65 -9.15
N SER A 222 -5.87 -12.04 -8.03
CA SER A 222 -4.92 -10.92 -8.03
C SER A 222 -3.54 -11.31 -8.53
N ARG A 223 -3.00 -12.47 -8.12
CA ARG A 223 -1.73 -12.96 -8.68
C ARG A 223 -1.83 -13.16 -10.19
N ALA A 224 -2.89 -13.81 -10.66
CA ALA A 224 -3.11 -14.02 -12.09
C ALA A 224 -3.31 -12.70 -12.88
N TYR A 225 -3.92 -11.70 -12.26
CA TYR A 225 -4.08 -10.37 -12.84
C TYR A 225 -2.75 -9.64 -12.96
N LEU A 226 -1.91 -9.65 -11.94
CA LEU A 226 -0.60 -8.98 -11.94
C LEU A 226 0.33 -9.50 -13.05
N HIS A 227 0.24 -10.79 -13.41
CA HIS A 227 0.95 -11.34 -14.58
C HIS A 227 0.58 -10.65 -15.89
N LYS A 228 -0.63 -10.10 -16.01
CA LYS A 228 -1.11 -9.41 -17.21
C LYS A 228 -0.85 -7.91 -17.15
N ALA A 229 -1.00 -7.30 -15.95
CA ALA A 229 -0.87 -5.87 -15.74
C ALA A 229 0.59 -5.40 -15.76
N CYS A 230 1.55 -6.26 -15.36
CA CYS A 230 2.96 -5.93 -15.44
C CYS A 230 3.53 -6.29 -16.82
N HIS A 231 4.21 -5.34 -17.44
CA HIS A 231 4.84 -5.57 -18.74
C HIS A 231 5.96 -6.62 -18.64
N PRO A 232 5.99 -7.63 -19.52
CA PRO A 232 6.85 -8.81 -19.36
C PRO A 232 8.35 -8.55 -19.46
N ASP A 233 8.78 -7.42 -20.03
CA ASP A 233 10.20 -7.09 -20.19
C ASP A 233 10.69 -6.05 -19.19
N THR A 234 9.84 -5.13 -18.74
CA THR A 234 10.20 -4.03 -17.85
C THR A 234 9.75 -4.24 -16.40
N GLY A 235 8.72 -5.03 -16.16
CA GLY A 235 8.05 -5.15 -14.87
C GLY A 235 7.17 -3.95 -14.49
N LEU A 236 7.04 -2.95 -15.35
CA LEU A 236 6.22 -1.77 -15.10
C LEU A 236 4.73 -2.09 -15.27
N SER A 237 3.87 -1.47 -14.45
CA SER A 237 2.42 -1.45 -14.60
C SER A 237 1.93 -0.02 -14.84
N ALA A 238 0.74 0.15 -15.40
CA ALA A 238 0.08 1.44 -15.45
C ALA A 238 -0.51 1.81 -14.08
N GLU A 239 -0.84 3.09 -13.87
CA GLU A 239 -1.63 3.52 -12.71
C GLU A 239 -2.98 2.82 -12.69
N TYR A 240 -3.71 2.86 -13.82
CA TYR A 240 -4.97 2.14 -13.95
C TYR A 240 -4.91 1.16 -15.13
N ALA A 241 -5.55 0.01 -14.96
CA ALA A 241 -5.60 -1.02 -16.00
C ALA A 241 -6.96 -1.75 -15.98
N ASP A 242 -7.38 -2.18 -17.16
CA ASP A 242 -8.57 -3.00 -17.34
C ASP A 242 -8.39 -4.38 -16.68
N TYR A 243 -9.46 -5.13 -16.47
CA TYR A 243 -9.39 -6.45 -15.83
C TYR A 243 -8.62 -7.51 -16.65
N ASP A 244 -8.30 -7.22 -17.89
CA ASP A 244 -7.40 -8.05 -18.70
C ASP A 244 -5.91 -7.65 -18.58
N GLY A 245 -5.61 -6.59 -17.81
CA GLY A 245 -4.27 -6.06 -17.57
C GLY A 245 -3.83 -4.96 -18.55
N THR A 246 -4.65 -4.63 -19.55
CA THR A 246 -4.33 -3.54 -20.49
C THR A 246 -4.37 -2.19 -19.78
N PRO A 247 -3.37 -1.30 -19.99
CA PRO A 247 -3.42 0.05 -19.44
C PRO A 247 -4.73 0.76 -19.77
N HIS A 248 -5.44 1.25 -18.76
CA HIS A 248 -6.73 1.93 -18.94
C HIS A 248 -6.54 3.29 -19.56
N SER A 249 -7.23 3.58 -20.66
CA SER A 249 -7.10 4.84 -21.41
C SER A 249 -8.39 5.68 -21.48
N ALA A 250 -9.49 5.15 -20.94
CA ALA A 250 -10.75 5.89 -20.81
C ALA A 250 -10.77 6.80 -19.57
N HIS A 251 -11.77 7.66 -19.43
CA HIS A 251 -12.01 8.50 -18.25
C HIS A 251 -10.89 9.51 -17.93
N GLN A 252 -10.03 9.84 -18.90
CA GLN A 252 -8.96 10.84 -18.72
C GLN A 252 -9.48 12.24 -18.42
N GLU A 253 -10.72 12.54 -18.84
CA GLU A 253 -11.42 13.78 -18.52
C GLU A 253 -11.76 13.93 -17.03
N ILE A 254 -11.80 12.82 -16.29
CA ILE A 254 -12.10 12.77 -14.85
C ILE A 254 -10.81 12.63 -14.04
N PHE A 255 -9.96 11.67 -14.42
CA PHE A 255 -8.80 11.24 -13.61
C PHE A 255 -7.46 11.74 -14.15
N GLY A 256 -7.44 12.42 -15.29
CA GLY A 256 -6.21 12.77 -15.98
C GLY A 256 -5.58 11.56 -16.67
N ARG A 257 -4.32 11.68 -17.09
CA ARG A 257 -3.57 10.58 -17.69
C ARG A 257 -3.23 9.54 -16.63
N HIS A 258 -3.41 8.27 -16.93
CA HIS A 258 -3.21 7.14 -16.00
C HIS A 258 -2.79 5.82 -16.68
N ASP A 259 -2.47 5.87 -17.99
CA ASP A 259 -2.01 4.73 -18.79
C ASP A 259 -0.49 4.51 -18.73
N TRP A 260 0.19 5.18 -17.81
CA TRP A 260 1.63 5.23 -17.64
C TRP A 260 2.09 4.67 -16.30
N TYR A 261 3.38 4.35 -16.18
CA TYR A 261 4.02 4.05 -14.91
C TYR A 261 4.33 5.36 -14.18
N TYR A 262 3.46 5.72 -13.25
CA TYR A 262 3.52 6.97 -12.50
C TYR A 262 2.89 6.77 -11.12
N SER A 263 3.21 7.60 -10.16
CA SER A 263 2.60 7.73 -8.83
C SER A 263 2.09 6.40 -8.21
N ASP A 264 0.82 6.07 -8.34
CA ASP A 264 0.20 4.87 -7.73
C ASP A 264 0.86 3.57 -8.19
N ALA A 265 1.24 3.49 -9.46
CA ALA A 265 1.86 2.31 -10.04
C ALA A 265 3.17 1.89 -9.35
N TYR A 266 3.85 2.82 -8.65
CA TYR A 266 5.11 2.49 -7.96
C TYR A 266 4.93 1.40 -6.90
N ARG A 267 3.76 1.35 -6.25
CA ARG A 267 3.45 0.36 -5.21
C ARG A 267 3.35 -1.08 -5.73
N THR A 268 3.07 -1.28 -7.01
CA THR A 268 2.79 -2.59 -7.59
C THR A 268 3.93 -3.58 -7.35
N ILE A 269 5.16 -3.20 -7.64
CA ILE A 269 6.31 -4.10 -7.48
C ILE A 269 6.63 -4.39 -6.00
N ALA A 270 6.43 -3.43 -5.11
CA ALA A 270 6.57 -3.62 -3.67
C ALA A 270 5.55 -4.65 -3.15
N ASN A 271 4.29 -4.57 -3.59
CA ASN A 271 3.23 -5.51 -3.22
C ASN A 271 3.54 -6.93 -3.73
N ILE A 272 4.06 -7.06 -4.95
CA ILE A 272 4.52 -8.34 -5.51
C ILE A 272 5.65 -8.93 -4.65
N ALA A 273 6.61 -8.10 -4.26
CA ALA A 273 7.75 -8.52 -3.46
C ALA A 273 7.34 -8.92 -2.03
N MET A 274 6.38 -8.22 -1.43
CA MET A 274 5.80 -8.57 -0.14
C MET A 274 5.02 -9.88 -0.18
N ASP A 275 4.25 -10.13 -1.25
CA ASP A 275 3.55 -11.41 -1.41
C ASP A 275 4.54 -12.58 -1.55
N HIS A 276 5.64 -12.38 -2.28
CA HIS A 276 6.72 -13.36 -2.34
C HIS A 276 7.34 -13.62 -0.96
N LEU A 277 7.70 -12.57 -0.23
CA LEU A 277 8.29 -12.70 1.12
C LEU A 277 7.36 -13.47 2.06
N TRP A 278 6.07 -13.13 2.08
CA TRP A 278 5.16 -13.71 3.06
C TRP A 278 4.68 -15.11 2.68
N PHE A 279 4.44 -15.38 1.39
CA PHE A 279 3.76 -16.62 0.97
C PHE A 279 4.53 -17.48 -0.01
N ASP A 280 5.43 -16.93 -0.84
CA ASP A 280 6.24 -17.65 -1.84
C ASP A 280 5.41 -18.65 -2.71
N LYS A 281 4.22 -18.20 -3.15
CA LYS A 281 3.28 -19.05 -3.92
C LYS A 281 3.41 -18.92 -5.43
N ASP A 282 4.11 -17.89 -5.92
CA ASP A 282 4.18 -17.55 -7.34
C ASP A 282 5.63 -17.29 -7.78
N PRO A 283 6.28 -18.28 -8.44
CA PRO A 283 7.66 -18.12 -8.91
C PRO A 283 7.87 -17.00 -9.94
N TRP A 284 6.81 -16.54 -10.60
CA TRP A 284 6.87 -15.40 -11.52
C TRP A 284 7.30 -14.12 -10.82
N GLN A 285 7.00 -13.96 -9.54
CA GLN A 285 7.32 -12.78 -8.76
C GLN A 285 8.83 -12.49 -8.71
N VAL A 286 9.64 -13.53 -8.63
CA VAL A 286 11.11 -13.41 -8.72
C VAL A 286 11.51 -12.87 -10.10
N GLN A 287 10.96 -13.43 -11.15
CA GLN A 287 11.33 -13.06 -12.53
C GLN A 287 10.96 -11.60 -12.84
N ILE A 288 9.78 -11.18 -12.42
CA ILE A 288 9.33 -9.81 -12.72
C ILE A 288 10.09 -8.77 -11.88
N ALA A 289 10.44 -9.09 -10.63
CA ALA A 289 11.27 -8.24 -9.79
C ALA A 289 12.69 -8.07 -10.35
N GLU A 290 13.30 -9.13 -10.87
CA GLU A 290 14.61 -9.06 -11.55
C GLU A 290 14.56 -8.19 -12.82
N LYS A 291 13.50 -8.27 -13.60
CA LYS A 291 13.30 -7.43 -14.79
C LYS A 291 13.10 -5.96 -14.42
N PHE A 292 12.32 -5.71 -13.38
CA PHE A 292 12.11 -4.36 -12.87
C PHE A 292 13.42 -3.72 -12.38
N GLN A 293 14.23 -4.46 -11.63
CA GLN A 293 15.56 -3.99 -11.19
C GLN A 293 16.49 -3.75 -12.39
N LYS A 294 16.52 -4.67 -13.36
CA LYS A 294 17.31 -4.50 -14.58
C LYS A 294 16.90 -3.24 -15.33
N PHE A 295 15.62 -3.00 -15.50
CA PHE A 295 15.10 -1.80 -16.17
C PHE A 295 15.69 -0.53 -15.57
N TYR A 296 15.67 -0.37 -14.25
CA TYR A 296 16.21 0.81 -13.60
C TYR A 296 17.75 0.83 -13.50
N CYS A 297 18.36 -0.30 -13.24
CA CYS A 297 19.82 -0.35 -13.01
C CYS A 297 20.65 -0.36 -14.30
N GLU A 298 20.09 -0.85 -15.41
CA GLU A 298 20.79 -1.00 -16.67
C GLU A 298 20.20 -0.14 -17.76
N ASP A 299 18.89 -0.32 -18.07
CA ASP A 299 18.25 0.33 -19.21
C ASP A 299 17.99 1.82 -18.96
N GLN A 300 17.66 2.22 -17.71
CA GLN A 300 17.36 3.59 -17.29
C GLN A 300 18.28 4.12 -16.19
N LYS A 301 19.51 3.62 -16.10
CA LYS A 301 20.46 3.93 -15.02
C LYS A 301 20.67 5.43 -14.68
N ASP A 302 20.49 6.30 -15.67
CA ASP A 302 20.65 7.75 -15.55
C ASP A 302 19.30 8.49 -15.43
N HIS A 303 18.17 7.76 -15.37
CA HIS A 303 16.81 8.30 -15.45
C HIS A 303 15.85 7.72 -14.42
N TRP A 304 16.33 7.52 -13.19
CA TRP A 304 15.50 7.03 -12.07
C TRP A 304 14.35 7.98 -11.70
N ASP A 305 14.40 9.22 -12.15
CA ASP A 305 13.36 10.23 -12.04
C ASP A 305 12.48 10.35 -13.30
N GLY A 306 12.58 9.38 -14.21
CA GLY A 306 11.81 9.38 -15.46
C GLY A 306 10.38 8.90 -15.25
N VAL A 307 9.52 9.28 -16.19
CA VAL A 307 8.16 8.76 -16.37
C VAL A 307 8.13 7.90 -17.60
N PHE A 308 7.46 6.75 -17.56
CA PHE A 308 7.52 5.77 -18.63
C PHE A 308 6.13 5.24 -18.98
N LEU A 309 5.93 4.84 -20.24
CA LEU A 309 4.90 3.86 -20.57
C LEU A 309 5.33 2.48 -20.04
N THR A 310 4.42 1.56 -19.95
CA THR A 310 4.71 0.22 -19.39
C THR A 310 5.77 -0.56 -20.18
N ASP A 311 5.89 -0.30 -21.49
CA ASP A 311 6.91 -0.89 -22.34
C ASP A 311 8.32 -0.29 -22.16
N GLY A 312 8.47 0.70 -21.28
CA GLY A 312 9.72 1.39 -21.01
C GLY A 312 9.98 2.62 -21.89
N THR A 313 9.06 2.99 -22.77
CA THR A 313 9.15 4.24 -23.52
C THR A 313 9.14 5.42 -22.56
N ARG A 314 10.27 6.18 -22.52
CA ARG A 314 10.41 7.34 -21.65
C ARG A 314 9.64 8.54 -22.21
N LEU A 315 8.93 9.21 -21.33
CA LEU A 315 8.21 10.45 -21.58
C LEU A 315 9.04 11.68 -21.20
N GLU A 316 8.58 12.87 -21.56
CA GLU A 316 9.30 14.13 -21.26
C GLU A 316 9.13 14.57 -19.81
N GLU A 317 8.08 14.09 -19.16
CA GLU A 317 7.72 14.40 -17.77
C GLU A 317 8.77 13.84 -16.80
N LYS A 318 8.83 14.45 -15.63
CA LYS A 318 9.63 13.97 -14.49
C LYS A 318 8.72 13.37 -13.43
N ALA A 319 9.20 12.31 -12.80
CA ALA A 319 8.50 11.68 -11.69
C ALA A 319 8.28 12.67 -10.55
N LEU A 320 7.04 12.75 -10.09
CA LEU A 320 6.68 13.57 -8.95
C LEU A 320 7.30 13.03 -7.65
N HIS A 321 7.50 11.70 -7.57
CA HIS A 321 7.94 10.97 -6.38
C HIS A 321 9.20 10.12 -6.62
N PRO A 322 10.37 10.74 -6.88
CA PRO A 322 11.59 10.00 -7.21
C PRO A 322 12.17 9.19 -6.05
N VAL A 323 11.91 9.58 -4.80
CA VAL A 323 12.37 8.81 -3.62
C VAL A 323 11.53 7.53 -3.46
N ALA A 324 10.23 7.61 -3.76
CA ALA A 324 9.35 6.44 -3.80
C ALA A 324 9.82 5.39 -4.82
N ILE A 325 10.23 5.82 -6.02
CA ILE A 325 10.79 4.91 -7.04
C ILE A 325 12.03 4.18 -6.51
N ILE A 326 12.94 4.91 -5.85
CA ILE A 326 14.15 4.31 -5.25
C ILE A 326 13.77 3.31 -4.15
N ALA A 327 12.79 3.64 -3.31
CA ALA A 327 12.33 2.79 -2.22
C ALA A 327 11.74 1.47 -2.74
N VAL A 328 10.82 1.51 -3.70
CA VAL A 328 10.18 0.28 -4.23
C VAL A 328 11.13 -0.58 -5.06
N ASN A 329 12.13 0.04 -5.72
CA ASN A 329 13.22 -0.72 -6.35
C ASN A 329 14.03 -1.51 -5.33
N ALA A 330 14.33 -0.93 -4.18
CA ALA A 330 15.01 -1.65 -3.10
C ALA A 330 14.12 -2.74 -2.51
N GLU A 331 12.83 -2.45 -2.29
CA GLU A 331 11.87 -3.40 -1.73
C GLU A 331 11.67 -4.62 -2.64
N SER A 332 11.81 -4.47 -3.94
CA SER A 332 11.79 -5.59 -4.89
C SER A 332 12.87 -6.65 -4.62
N ALA A 333 13.93 -6.32 -3.87
CA ALA A 333 14.97 -7.27 -3.41
C ALA A 333 14.44 -8.33 -2.42
N LEU A 334 13.23 -8.18 -1.91
CA LEU A 334 12.57 -9.24 -1.14
C LEU A 334 12.21 -10.45 -2.00
N ALA A 335 11.94 -10.23 -3.29
CA ALA A 335 11.66 -11.28 -4.25
C ALA A 335 12.89 -11.63 -5.11
N ALA A 336 13.68 -10.64 -5.53
CA ALA A 336 14.83 -10.82 -6.40
C ALA A 336 16.14 -10.63 -5.62
N ASP A 337 17.01 -11.64 -5.62
CA ASP A 337 18.34 -11.62 -5.01
C ASP A 337 19.48 -11.68 -6.05
N GLY A 338 19.15 -11.35 -7.29
CA GLY A 338 20.05 -11.39 -8.45
C GLY A 338 21.05 -10.24 -8.52
N THR A 339 21.49 -9.96 -9.75
CA THR A 339 22.63 -9.05 -10.04
C THR A 339 22.41 -7.61 -9.51
N TYR A 340 21.19 -7.12 -9.50
CA TYR A 340 20.90 -5.70 -9.23
C TYR A 340 20.36 -5.45 -7.81
N ALA A 341 19.95 -6.48 -7.08
CA ALA A 341 19.31 -6.34 -5.78
C ALA A 341 20.13 -5.52 -4.79
N LYS A 342 21.43 -5.86 -4.63
CA LYS A 342 22.32 -5.09 -3.77
C LYS A 342 22.47 -3.63 -4.21
N GLN A 343 22.56 -3.38 -5.51
CA GLN A 343 22.68 -2.00 -6.05
C GLN A 343 21.42 -1.17 -5.72
N CYS A 344 20.25 -1.75 -5.84
CA CYS A 344 18.97 -1.09 -5.46
C CYS A 344 18.94 -0.78 -3.96
N VAL A 345 19.31 -1.76 -3.13
CA VAL A 345 19.32 -1.60 -1.66
C VAL A 345 20.35 -0.57 -1.22
N ASP A 346 21.57 -0.60 -1.77
CA ASP A 346 22.62 0.39 -1.46
C ASP A 346 22.19 1.81 -1.91
N LYS A 347 21.55 1.94 -3.06
CA LYS A 347 21.01 3.22 -3.53
C LYS A 347 19.96 3.76 -2.56
N PHE A 348 19.02 2.93 -2.13
CA PHE A 348 18.00 3.30 -1.15
C PHE A 348 18.63 3.67 0.19
N TRP A 349 19.55 2.86 0.71
CA TRP A 349 20.24 3.15 1.96
C TRP A 349 20.95 4.52 1.95
N ASN A 350 21.48 4.94 0.80
CA ASN A 350 22.15 6.24 0.65
C ASN A 350 21.20 7.38 0.24
N THR A 351 19.90 7.12 0.11
CA THR A 351 18.89 8.13 -0.21
C THR A 351 18.27 8.66 1.09
N PRO A 352 18.29 9.98 1.33
CA PRO A 352 17.61 10.56 2.48
C PRO A 352 16.09 10.57 2.29
N LEU A 353 15.35 10.72 3.39
CA LEU A 353 13.94 11.10 3.35
C LEU A 353 13.76 12.38 2.54
N ARG A 354 12.66 12.46 1.82
CA ARG A 354 12.29 13.67 1.09
C ARG A 354 11.83 14.76 2.04
N THR A 355 12.19 15.99 1.76
CA THR A 355 11.71 17.19 2.44
C THR A 355 10.81 18.01 1.51
N GLY A 356 10.11 19.00 2.08
CA GLY A 356 9.25 19.92 1.32
C GLY A 356 7.86 19.39 1.02
N GLU A 357 7.18 20.08 0.10
CA GLU A 357 5.76 19.90 -0.19
C GLU A 357 5.35 18.47 -0.55
N ARG A 358 6.17 17.74 -1.30
CA ARG A 358 5.84 16.40 -1.83
C ARG A 358 6.38 15.24 -0.98
N ARG A 359 6.68 15.48 0.33
CA ARG A 359 7.30 14.46 1.19
C ARG A 359 6.38 13.31 1.61
N TYR A 360 5.08 13.51 1.63
CA TYR A 360 4.09 12.56 2.13
C TYR A 360 4.20 11.19 1.46
N TYR A 361 3.93 11.09 0.16
CA TYR A 361 3.91 9.82 -0.57
C TYR A 361 5.30 9.17 -0.67
N ASP A 362 6.32 9.97 -1.01
CA ASP A 362 7.70 9.48 -1.04
C ASP A 362 8.13 8.84 0.30
N ASN A 363 7.82 9.50 1.42
CA ASN A 363 8.29 9.03 2.72
C ASN A 363 7.44 7.88 3.28
N PHE A 364 6.18 7.72 2.87
CA PHE A 364 5.44 6.51 3.18
C PHE A 364 6.04 5.28 2.48
N LEU A 365 6.31 5.37 1.18
CA LEU A 365 6.93 4.24 0.47
C LEU A 365 8.37 3.99 0.97
N TYR A 366 9.09 5.04 1.35
CA TYR A 366 10.37 4.90 2.03
C TYR A 366 10.24 4.14 3.36
N MET A 367 9.24 4.48 4.19
CA MET A 367 9.02 3.81 5.48
C MET A 367 8.63 2.34 5.30
N PHE A 368 7.77 2.02 4.33
CA PHE A 368 7.42 0.63 4.03
C PHE A 368 8.63 -0.18 3.55
N ALA A 369 9.45 0.37 2.68
CA ALA A 369 10.70 -0.27 2.25
C ALA A 369 11.67 -0.48 3.44
N MET A 370 11.78 0.50 4.35
CA MET A 370 12.58 0.35 5.58
C MET A 370 12.07 -0.81 6.46
N LEU A 371 10.76 -0.89 6.69
CA LEU A 371 10.15 -1.97 7.47
C LEU A 371 10.35 -3.34 6.81
N ALA A 372 10.11 -3.42 5.50
CA ALA A 372 10.17 -4.66 4.75
C ALA A 372 11.60 -5.21 4.66
N LEU A 373 12.56 -4.36 4.27
CA LEU A 373 13.96 -4.75 4.09
C LEU A 373 14.69 -5.02 5.41
N SER A 374 14.23 -4.43 6.51
CA SER A 374 14.77 -4.71 7.86
C SER A 374 14.17 -5.94 8.55
N GLY A 375 13.17 -6.60 7.92
CA GLY A 375 12.44 -7.71 8.54
C GLY A 375 11.44 -7.29 9.63
N ASN A 376 11.06 -6.02 9.66
CA ASN A 376 10.10 -5.46 10.61
C ASN A 376 8.67 -5.33 10.07
N TYR A 377 8.43 -5.65 8.80
CA TYR A 377 7.08 -5.76 8.25
C TYR A 377 6.56 -7.19 8.44
N ARG A 378 5.85 -7.43 9.54
CA ARG A 378 5.52 -8.77 10.06
C ARG A 378 4.02 -9.03 10.05
N ILE A 379 3.68 -10.32 10.01
CA ILE A 379 2.33 -10.85 10.21
C ILE A 379 2.14 -11.08 11.72
N TYR A 380 1.08 -10.52 12.27
CA TYR A 380 0.67 -10.71 13.66
C TYR A 380 -0.54 -11.62 13.78
#